data_3b5e8a2b167fe39cb7a0deb6c814e636
#
_entry.id   3b5e8a2b167fe39cb7a0deb6c814e636
#
_cell.length_a   1.000
_cell.length_b   1.000
_cell.length_c   1.000
_cell.angle_alpha   90.00
_cell.angle_beta   90.00
_cell.angle_gamma   90.00
#
_symmetry.space_group_name_H-M   'P 1'
#
loop_
_entity.id
_entity.type
_entity.pdbx_description
1 polymer ?
#
loop_
_entity_poly.entity_id
_entity_poly.type
_entity_poly.pdbx_seq_one_letter_code
_entity_poly.pdbx_strand_id
1 'polypeptide(L)'
;NNLGVVWNSWQTQWSGVVSSRTENWTEGGNQFRPDRFNVTRTTRTVRTDQSRTGVDTQVALRIDRRSEGFRVIARNAIPVVRSRTITFTGDNFRPNTRLWPYFDKTPISSYCQPASTAFTSDTTIVDGSPIITNSIGNIEGTFTIPDPKVSGNPQFSTGEVLFRLTSSEDNGVVSTDQRAGTAGDAMYYASGTL
;
A
#
# COMPACT_ATOMS: atom_id res chain seq x y z
N ASN A 1 -1.19 13.04 -25.86
CA ASN A 1 -0.30 14.18 -25.62
C ASN A 1 -0.27 14.42 -24.12
N ASN A 2 0.88 14.12 -23.52
CA ASN A 2 1.13 14.34 -22.11
C ASN A 2 1.53 15.81 -21.95
N LEU A 3 0.55 16.65 -21.61
CA LEU A 3 0.80 18.06 -21.28
C LEU A 3 1.22 18.09 -19.81
N GLY A 4 2.51 18.09 -19.57
CA GLY A 4 3.06 18.20 -18.23
C GLY A 4 3.33 19.65 -17.85
N VAL A 5 3.41 19.91 -16.56
CA VAL A 5 3.84 21.20 -16.03
C VAL A 5 5.32 21.41 -16.39
N VAL A 6 5.63 22.54 -17.03
CA VAL A 6 7.01 22.96 -17.28
C VAL A 6 7.49 23.71 -16.06
N TRP A 7 8.45 23.15 -15.37
CA TRP A 7 9.02 23.72 -14.16
C TRP A 7 10.30 24.48 -14.46
N ASN A 8 10.46 25.64 -13.85
CA ASN A 8 11.72 26.34 -13.80
C ASN A 8 12.72 25.60 -12.89
N SER A 9 13.98 25.93 -12.98
CA SER A 9 14.98 25.44 -12.05
C SER A 9 14.66 25.83 -10.62
N TRP A 10 15.06 24.99 -9.66
CA TRP A 10 14.91 25.32 -8.26
C TRP A 10 15.69 26.59 -7.91
N GLN A 11 15.03 27.51 -7.25
CA GLN A 11 15.66 28.68 -6.66
C GLN A 11 15.78 28.44 -5.15
N THR A 12 17.00 28.57 -4.67
CA THR A 12 17.30 28.43 -3.25
C THR A 12 17.54 29.81 -2.67
N GLN A 13 16.74 30.19 -1.70
CA GLN A 13 16.93 31.42 -0.96
C GLN A 13 17.48 31.09 0.42
N TRP A 14 18.67 31.57 0.70
CA TRP A 14 19.28 31.47 2.02
C TRP A 14 18.69 32.53 2.95
N SER A 15 18.01 32.12 4.00
CA SER A 15 17.37 33.01 4.97
C SER A 15 18.31 33.40 6.16
N GLY A 16 19.55 32.93 6.12
CA GLY A 16 20.51 33.18 7.19
C GLY A 16 20.32 32.23 8.40
N VAL A 17 20.88 32.62 9.52
CA VAL A 17 20.78 31.85 10.77
C VAL A 17 19.44 32.14 11.40
N VAL A 18 18.58 31.14 11.46
CA VAL A 18 17.24 31.24 12.08
C VAL A 18 17.35 31.28 13.61
N SER A 19 18.26 30.50 14.15
CA SER A 19 18.55 30.52 15.58
C SER A 19 20.00 30.16 15.83
N SER A 20 20.56 30.75 16.89
CA SER A 20 21.88 30.38 17.40
C SER A 20 21.77 30.21 18.89
N ARG A 21 22.16 29.04 19.39
CA ARG A 21 22.22 28.74 20.80
C ARG A 21 23.65 28.38 21.17
N THR A 22 24.19 29.06 22.15
CA THR A 22 25.49 28.74 22.72
C THR A 22 25.30 28.21 24.14
N GLU A 23 25.83 27.05 24.39
CA GLU A 23 25.82 26.42 25.69
C GLU A 23 27.26 26.34 26.21
N ASN A 24 27.48 26.78 27.40
CA ASN A 24 28.77 26.70 28.07
C ASN A 24 28.62 25.85 29.32
N TRP A 25 29.49 24.87 29.46
CA TRP A 25 29.57 24.08 30.69
C TRP A 25 31.02 23.75 31.00
N THR A 26 31.25 23.36 32.22
CA THR A 26 32.56 22.92 32.67
C THR A 26 32.56 21.40 32.76
N GLU A 27 33.48 20.76 32.07
CA GLU A 27 33.62 19.32 32.09
C GLU A 27 34.98 18.94 32.68
N GLY A 28 35.00 17.87 33.46
CA GLY A 28 36.20 17.40 34.17
C GLY A 28 36.35 17.94 35.60
N GLY A 29 37.41 17.55 36.22
CA GLY A 29 37.70 17.91 37.62
C GLY A 29 37.06 16.96 38.63
N ASN A 30 37.70 15.87 38.89
CA ASN A 30 37.48 15.05 40.10
C ASN A 30 38.65 15.22 41.08
N GLN A 31 38.54 14.59 42.25
CA GLN A 31 39.52 14.67 43.32
C GLN A 31 40.93 14.30 42.89
N PHE A 32 41.11 13.56 41.81
CA PHE A 32 42.39 13.05 41.28
C PHE A 32 42.85 13.74 39.99
N ARG A 33 42.01 14.55 39.34
CA ARG A 33 42.32 15.34 38.16
C ARG A 33 41.68 16.69 38.25
N PRO A 34 42.43 17.71 38.69
CA PRO A 34 41.90 19.07 38.89
C PRO A 34 41.64 19.83 37.56
N ASP A 35 42.09 19.28 36.41
CA ASP A 35 41.92 19.96 35.14
C ASP A 35 40.45 20.02 34.73
N ARG A 36 39.93 21.24 34.71
CA ARG A 36 38.57 21.56 34.28
C ARG A 36 38.64 22.20 32.91
N PHE A 37 37.86 21.71 31.98
CA PHE A 37 37.74 22.29 30.67
C PHE A 37 36.42 23.00 30.49
N ASN A 38 36.46 24.24 30.02
CA ASN A 38 35.29 24.96 29.63
C ASN A 38 34.89 24.52 28.21
N VAL A 39 33.74 23.94 28.08
CA VAL A 39 33.22 23.47 26.80
C VAL A 39 32.16 24.44 26.32
N THR A 40 32.35 24.96 25.11
CA THR A 40 31.37 25.81 24.46
C THR A 40 30.82 25.10 23.22
N ARG A 41 29.53 24.88 23.21
CA ARG A 41 28.82 24.34 22.06
C ARG A 41 27.95 25.43 21.45
N THR A 42 28.21 25.76 20.21
CA THR A 42 27.35 26.66 19.44
C THR A 42 26.59 25.87 18.39
N THR A 43 25.27 25.85 18.54
CA THR A 43 24.37 25.26 17.55
C THR A 43 23.76 26.36 16.70
N ARG A 44 23.96 26.27 15.40
CA ARG A 44 23.35 27.19 14.43
C ARG A 44 22.29 26.44 13.64
N THR A 45 21.08 26.97 13.64
CA THR A 45 20.02 26.48 12.76
C THR A 45 19.90 27.42 11.57
N VAL A 46 20.12 26.91 10.39
CA VAL A 46 20.00 27.64 9.12
C VAL A 46 18.76 27.13 8.41
N ARG A 47 17.94 28.04 7.96
CA ARG A 47 16.80 27.75 7.12
C ARG A 47 17.15 28.08 5.68
N THR A 48 16.89 27.12 4.80
CA THR A 48 17.03 27.29 3.36
C THR A 48 15.66 27.02 2.73
N ASP A 49 15.08 28.04 2.15
CA ASP A 49 13.81 27.91 1.44
C ASP A 49 14.10 27.65 -0.04
N GLN A 50 13.46 26.63 -0.59
CA GLN A 50 13.53 26.30 -2.01
C GLN A 50 12.18 26.53 -2.64
N SER A 51 12.15 27.27 -3.71
CA SER A 51 10.96 27.52 -4.50
C SER A 51 11.22 27.33 -5.98
N ARG A 52 10.22 26.94 -6.69
CA ARG A 52 10.22 26.98 -8.16
C ARG A 52 8.84 27.32 -8.66
N THR A 53 8.77 27.98 -9.77
CA THR A 53 7.54 28.28 -10.48
C THR A 53 7.41 27.36 -11.68
N GLY A 54 6.21 26.91 -11.94
CA GLY A 54 5.88 26.11 -13.11
C GLY A 54 4.77 26.78 -13.91
N VAL A 55 4.77 26.56 -15.19
CA VAL A 55 3.67 26.92 -16.08
C VAL A 55 2.86 25.66 -16.29
N ASP A 56 1.63 25.66 -15.80
CA ASP A 56 0.65 24.62 -16.07
C ASP A 56 -0.15 25.01 -17.30
N THR A 57 -0.06 24.20 -18.33
CA THR A 57 -0.86 24.41 -19.53
C THR A 57 -2.21 23.73 -19.31
N GLN A 58 -3.18 24.45 -18.80
CA GLN A 58 -4.55 23.97 -18.76
C GLN A 58 -5.13 24.03 -20.18
N VAL A 59 -5.34 22.87 -20.76
CA VAL A 59 -6.16 22.77 -21.96
C VAL A 59 -7.61 22.96 -21.52
N ALA A 60 -8.12 24.19 -21.69
CA ALA A 60 -9.55 24.40 -21.62
C ALA A 60 -10.18 23.64 -22.77
N LEU A 61 -10.89 22.57 -22.47
CA LEU A 61 -11.74 21.89 -23.44
C LEU A 61 -12.83 22.86 -23.88
N ARG A 62 -12.57 23.55 -24.99
CA ARG A 62 -13.61 24.25 -25.70
C ARG A 62 -14.49 23.18 -26.34
N ILE A 63 -15.63 22.93 -25.73
CA ILE A 63 -16.64 22.05 -26.30
C ILE A 63 -17.33 22.82 -27.44
N ASP A 64 -16.83 22.67 -28.66
CA ASP A 64 -17.58 23.04 -29.84
C ASP A 64 -18.69 22.00 -30.03
N ARG A 65 -19.90 22.37 -29.63
CA ARG A 65 -21.09 21.56 -29.88
C ARG A 65 -21.43 21.62 -31.36
N ARG A 66 -20.79 20.80 -32.16
CA ARG A 66 -21.25 20.46 -33.50
C ARG A 66 -22.06 19.17 -33.38
N SER A 67 -23.35 19.27 -33.68
CA SER A 67 -24.20 18.08 -33.76
C SER A 67 -23.84 17.32 -35.03
N GLU A 68 -22.96 16.35 -34.91
CA GLU A 68 -22.56 15.41 -35.99
C GLU A 68 -23.08 13.98 -35.74
N GLY A 69 -24.35 13.88 -35.34
CA GLY A 69 -24.98 12.59 -35.06
C GLY A 69 -24.55 11.95 -33.74
N PHE A 70 -24.99 10.72 -33.51
CA PHE A 70 -24.65 9.96 -32.28
C PHE A 70 -23.19 9.53 -32.32
N ARG A 71 -22.31 10.34 -31.76
CA ARG A 71 -20.92 9.97 -31.52
C ARG A 71 -20.75 9.64 -30.03
N VAL A 72 -20.15 8.52 -29.74
CA VAL A 72 -19.77 8.18 -28.36
C VAL A 72 -18.74 9.21 -27.90
N ILE A 73 -19.15 10.14 -27.05
CA ILE A 73 -18.34 11.32 -26.62
C ILE A 73 -17.46 10.97 -25.42
N ALA A 74 -17.77 9.94 -24.66
CA ALA A 74 -16.96 9.48 -23.56
C ALA A 74 -17.02 7.97 -23.42
N ARG A 75 -15.86 7.34 -23.33
CA ARG A 75 -15.72 6.01 -22.74
C ARG A 75 -15.38 6.20 -21.29
N ASN A 76 -16.35 6.03 -20.42
CA ASN A 76 -16.08 5.97 -18.99
C ASN A 76 -15.40 4.62 -18.71
N ALA A 77 -14.14 4.66 -18.33
CA ALA A 77 -13.52 3.50 -17.72
C ALA A 77 -14.28 3.19 -16.43
N ILE A 78 -14.74 1.95 -16.27
CA ILE A 78 -15.32 1.51 -15.01
C ILE A 78 -14.14 1.40 -14.04
N PRO A 79 -14.06 2.22 -12.99
CA PRO A 79 -12.88 2.27 -12.11
C PRO A 79 -12.82 1.07 -11.16
N VAL A 80 -13.70 0.09 -11.32
CA VAL A 80 -13.85 -1.08 -10.44
C VAL A 80 -13.62 -2.38 -11.20
N VAL A 81 -13.00 -3.33 -10.52
CA VAL A 81 -12.72 -4.66 -11.04
C VAL A 81 -14.04 -5.42 -11.20
N ARG A 82 -14.21 -6.08 -12.35
CA ARG A 82 -15.39 -6.92 -12.60
C ARG A 82 -15.30 -8.23 -11.84
N SER A 83 -16.46 -8.81 -11.56
CA SER A 83 -16.53 -10.17 -11.00
C SER A 83 -15.80 -11.16 -11.90
N ARG A 84 -14.90 -11.90 -11.29
CA ARG A 84 -14.08 -12.91 -11.94
C ARG A 84 -13.52 -13.86 -10.89
N THR A 85 -13.47 -15.14 -11.20
CA THR A 85 -12.77 -16.13 -10.38
C THR A 85 -11.32 -16.23 -10.82
N ILE A 86 -10.42 -16.13 -9.85
CA ILE A 86 -8.97 -16.29 -10.02
C ILE A 86 -8.50 -17.44 -9.11
N THR A 87 -7.53 -18.19 -9.60
CA THR A 87 -6.87 -19.24 -8.83
C THR A 87 -5.62 -18.64 -8.17
N PHE A 88 -5.38 -19.01 -6.93
CA PHE A 88 -4.13 -18.70 -6.25
C PHE A 88 -3.46 -19.98 -5.77
N THR A 89 -2.14 -19.95 -5.78
CA THR A 89 -1.27 -21.00 -5.23
C THR A 89 -0.23 -20.33 -4.35
N GLY A 90 0.25 -21.04 -3.36
CA GLY A 90 1.34 -20.57 -2.50
C GLY A 90 2.09 -21.72 -1.89
N ASP A 91 3.35 -21.51 -1.62
CA ASP A 91 4.28 -22.46 -1.05
C ASP A 91 5.11 -21.83 0.07
N ASN A 92 5.84 -22.67 0.80
CA ASN A 92 6.70 -22.23 1.89
C ASN A 92 6.01 -21.51 3.06
N PHE A 93 4.68 -21.67 3.19
CA PHE A 93 3.99 -21.24 4.39
C PHE A 93 4.27 -22.21 5.56
N ARG A 94 3.93 -21.77 6.75
CA ARG A 94 3.97 -22.66 7.90
C ARG A 94 2.97 -23.81 7.68
N PRO A 95 3.38 -25.08 7.83
CA PRO A 95 2.50 -26.24 7.66
C PRO A 95 1.29 -26.24 8.60
N ASN A 96 0.18 -26.80 8.13
CA ASN A 96 -1.07 -26.98 8.89
C ASN A 96 -1.53 -25.68 9.57
N THR A 97 -1.39 -24.57 8.87
CA THR A 97 -1.68 -23.23 9.40
C THR A 97 -2.85 -22.63 8.65
N ARG A 98 -3.84 -22.09 9.40
CA ARG A 98 -4.92 -21.33 8.81
C ARG A 98 -4.41 -20.03 8.24
N LEU A 99 -4.88 -19.68 7.04
CA LEU A 99 -4.58 -18.42 6.36
C LEU A 99 -5.85 -17.62 6.17
N TRP A 100 -5.72 -16.30 6.30
CA TRP A 100 -6.75 -15.32 6.02
C TRP A 100 -6.38 -14.57 4.74
N PRO A 101 -7.24 -14.65 3.72
CA PRO A 101 -7.02 -13.94 2.47
C PRO A 101 -7.50 -12.49 2.55
N TYR A 102 -6.70 -11.60 1.99
CA TYR A 102 -6.99 -10.18 1.84
C TYR A 102 -6.78 -9.74 0.39
N PHE A 103 -7.62 -8.84 -0.06
CA PHE A 103 -7.51 -8.18 -1.36
C PHE A 103 -7.70 -6.68 -1.16
N ASP A 104 -6.73 -5.88 -1.55
CA ASP A 104 -6.67 -4.45 -1.25
C ASP A 104 -6.94 -4.14 0.24
N LYS A 105 -6.28 -4.90 1.14
CA LYS A 105 -6.46 -4.82 2.61
C LYS A 105 -7.84 -5.21 3.13
N THR A 106 -8.79 -5.53 2.25
CA THR A 106 -10.14 -5.96 2.61
C THR A 106 -10.14 -7.47 2.85
N PRO A 107 -10.72 -7.98 3.95
CA PRO A 107 -10.85 -9.41 4.17
C PRO A 107 -11.82 -10.01 3.16
N ILE A 108 -11.39 -11.09 2.50
CA ILE A 108 -12.15 -11.71 1.41
C ILE A 108 -12.41 -13.20 1.65
N SER A 109 -12.31 -13.67 2.88
CA SER A 109 -12.49 -15.09 3.21
C SER A 109 -13.81 -15.66 2.69
N SER A 110 -14.91 -14.90 2.77
CA SER A 110 -16.23 -15.30 2.29
C SER A 110 -16.35 -15.47 0.77
N TYR A 111 -15.36 -15.04 0.02
CA TYR A 111 -15.29 -15.13 -1.44
C TYR A 111 -14.20 -16.08 -1.94
N CYS A 112 -13.59 -16.83 -1.01
CA CYS A 112 -12.52 -17.77 -1.32
C CYS A 112 -12.96 -19.20 -1.04
N GLN A 113 -12.45 -20.12 -1.86
CA GLN A 113 -12.60 -21.55 -1.67
C GLN A 113 -11.24 -22.24 -1.75
N PRO A 114 -10.93 -23.19 -0.83
CA PRO A 114 -9.80 -24.09 -1.01
C PRO A 114 -10.03 -25.00 -2.21
N ALA A 115 -8.97 -25.37 -2.94
CA ALA A 115 -9.06 -26.19 -4.15
C ALA A 115 -9.47 -27.64 -3.88
N SER A 116 -9.17 -28.14 -2.66
CA SER A 116 -9.51 -29.48 -2.23
C SER A 116 -9.59 -29.58 -0.72
N THR A 117 -10.07 -30.71 -0.22
CA THR A 117 -10.12 -31.03 1.21
C THR A 117 -8.74 -31.13 1.86
N ALA A 118 -7.66 -31.17 1.09
CA ALA A 118 -6.29 -31.11 1.61
C ALA A 118 -5.93 -29.72 2.15
N PHE A 119 -6.69 -28.70 1.81
CA PHE A 119 -6.44 -27.30 2.15
C PHE A 119 -7.53 -26.68 3.04
N THR A 120 -8.31 -27.50 3.68
CA THR A 120 -9.37 -27.06 4.61
C THR A 120 -9.60 -28.09 5.70
N SER A 121 -10.21 -27.66 6.80
CA SER A 121 -10.76 -28.58 7.82
C SER A 121 -12.16 -29.09 7.49
N ASP A 122 -12.81 -28.50 6.50
CA ASP A 122 -14.18 -28.81 6.15
C ASP A 122 -14.28 -30.06 5.27
N THR A 123 -15.31 -30.83 5.47
CA THR A 123 -15.64 -31.98 4.61
C THR A 123 -16.33 -31.58 3.32
N THR A 124 -17.00 -30.44 3.33
CA THR A 124 -17.65 -29.83 2.16
C THR A 124 -17.06 -28.49 1.89
N ILE A 125 -16.58 -28.28 0.66
CA ILE A 125 -15.94 -27.03 0.24
C ILE A 125 -17.01 -26.09 -0.31
N VAL A 126 -17.10 -24.92 0.31
CA VAL A 126 -17.98 -23.83 -0.09
C VAL A 126 -17.22 -22.50 0.00
N ASP A 127 -17.82 -21.44 -0.54
CA ASP A 127 -17.30 -20.08 -0.34
C ASP A 127 -17.23 -19.78 1.16
N GLY A 128 -16.07 -19.31 1.62
CA GLY A 128 -15.82 -19.05 3.04
C GLY A 128 -15.26 -20.22 3.84
N SER A 129 -15.11 -21.40 3.25
CA SER A 129 -14.41 -22.51 3.92
C SER A 129 -13.01 -22.10 4.35
N PRO A 130 -12.56 -22.52 5.57
CA PRO A 130 -11.23 -22.19 6.07
C PRO A 130 -10.13 -22.59 5.08
N ILE A 131 -9.19 -21.70 4.85
CA ILE A 131 -8.01 -21.95 4.02
C ILE A 131 -6.88 -22.39 4.94
N ILE A 132 -6.39 -23.61 4.77
CA ILE A 132 -5.37 -24.21 5.62
C ILE A 132 -4.28 -24.79 4.73
N THR A 133 -3.03 -24.48 5.06
CA THR A 133 -1.86 -25.07 4.38
C THR A 133 -1.75 -26.55 4.67
N ASN A 134 -1.29 -27.32 3.71
CA ASN A 134 -1.03 -28.75 3.90
C ASN A 134 0.22 -29.01 4.79
N SER A 135 0.58 -30.26 5.00
CA SER A 135 1.70 -30.69 5.84
C SER A 135 3.08 -30.22 5.38
N ILE A 136 3.21 -29.74 4.14
CA ILE A 136 4.47 -29.20 3.57
C ILE A 136 4.41 -27.69 3.36
N GLY A 137 3.32 -27.03 3.80
CA GLY A 137 3.20 -25.58 3.73
C GLY A 137 2.72 -25.05 2.37
N ASN A 138 2.10 -25.87 1.55
CA ASN A 138 1.49 -25.44 0.29
C ASN A 138 0.01 -25.13 0.48
N ILE A 139 -0.49 -24.27 -0.39
CA ILE A 139 -1.90 -23.91 -0.46
C ILE A 139 -2.34 -23.72 -1.92
N GLU A 140 -3.56 -24.11 -2.20
CA GLU A 140 -4.22 -23.84 -3.49
C GLU A 140 -5.70 -23.54 -3.24
N GLY A 141 -6.21 -22.54 -3.95
CA GLY A 141 -7.59 -22.14 -3.81
C GLY A 141 -8.05 -21.21 -4.94
N THR A 142 -9.30 -20.82 -4.85
CA THR A 142 -9.91 -19.85 -5.77
C THR A 142 -10.46 -18.66 -4.97
N PHE A 143 -10.39 -17.50 -5.58
CA PHE A 143 -11.00 -16.27 -5.10
C PHE A 143 -11.93 -15.74 -6.18
N THR A 144 -13.21 -15.63 -5.87
CA THR A 144 -14.20 -15.01 -6.74
C THR A 144 -14.34 -13.54 -6.37
N ILE A 145 -13.83 -12.65 -7.22
CA ILE A 145 -14.01 -11.21 -7.04
C ILE A 145 -15.52 -10.92 -7.07
N PRO A 146 -16.09 -10.35 -6.00
CA PRO A 146 -17.52 -10.09 -5.92
C PRO A 146 -17.99 -9.09 -6.98
N ASP A 147 -19.24 -9.23 -7.43
CA ASP A 147 -19.82 -8.29 -8.40
C ASP A 147 -20.02 -6.91 -7.73
N PRO A 148 -19.37 -5.86 -8.25
CA PRO A 148 -19.47 -4.51 -7.68
C PRO A 148 -20.87 -3.90 -7.83
N LYS A 149 -21.76 -4.49 -8.63
CA LYS A 149 -23.14 -4.03 -8.83
C LYS A 149 -24.09 -4.52 -7.74
N VAL A 150 -23.70 -5.54 -6.99
CA VAL A 150 -24.50 -6.08 -5.90
C VAL A 150 -24.27 -5.23 -4.65
N SER A 151 -25.33 -4.71 -4.08
CA SER A 151 -25.27 -3.93 -2.83
C SER A 151 -24.69 -4.73 -1.68
N GLY A 152 -23.74 -4.15 -0.96
CA GLY A 152 -23.04 -4.79 0.16
C GLY A 152 -21.77 -5.52 -0.23
N ASN A 153 -21.49 -5.75 -1.50
CA ASN A 153 -20.22 -6.31 -1.94
C ASN A 153 -19.09 -5.28 -1.88
N PRO A 154 -17.88 -5.69 -1.48
CA PRO A 154 -16.72 -4.83 -1.58
C PRO A 154 -16.41 -4.51 -3.05
N GLN A 155 -15.98 -3.27 -3.29
CA GLN A 155 -15.59 -2.78 -4.61
C GLN A 155 -14.08 -2.56 -4.62
N PHE A 156 -13.40 -3.07 -5.63
CA PHE A 156 -11.96 -2.95 -5.78
C PHE A 156 -11.64 -2.09 -6.99
N SER A 157 -10.70 -1.17 -6.83
CA SER A 157 -10.25 -0.29 -7.91
C SER A 157 -9.46 -1.06 -8.95
N THR A 158 -9.57 -0.63 -10.22
CA THR A 158 -8.68 -1.12 -11.27
C THR A 158 -7.25 -0.62 -11.07
N GLY A 159 -6.27 -1.36 -11.57
CA GLY A 159 -4.85 -1.08 -11.40
C GLY A 159 -4.13 -2.23 -10.73
N GLU A 160 -3.14 -1.90 -9.93
CA GLU A 160 -2.37 -2.87 -9.14
C GLU A 160 -3.06 -3.08 -7.80
N VAL A 161 -3.45 -4.32 -7.53
CA VAL A 161 -4.14 -4.69 -6.29
C VAL A 161 -3.37 -5.79 -5.59
N LEU A 162 -3.09 -5.60 -4.32
CA LEU A 162 -2.38 -6.58 -3.52
C LEU A 162 -3.32 -7.70 -3.07
N PHE A 163 -3.00 -8.93 -3.44
CA PHE A 163 -3.57 -10.15 -2.85
C PHE A 163 -2.60 -10.66 -1.80
N ARG A 164 -3.08 -10.89 -0.59
CA ARG A 164 -2.29 -11.35 0.54
C ARG A 164 -2.93 -12.52 1.23
N LEU A 165 -2.12 -13.53 1.53
CA LEU A 165 -2.46 -14.63 2.43
C LEU A 165 -1.62 -14.48 3.70
N THR A 166 -2.25 -14.48 4.87
CA THR A 166 -1.54 -14.33 6.14
C THR A 166 -2.12 -15.23 7.21
N SER A 167 -1.29 -15.69 8.13
CA SER A 167 -1.76 -16.41 9.31
C SER A 167 -2.33 -15.50 10.41
N SER A 168 -2.29 -14.19 10.21
CA SER A 168 -2.88 -13.21 11.11
C SER A 168 -4.26 -12.78 10.63
N GLU A 169 -5.24 -12.85 11.50
CA GLU A 169 -6.61 -12.39 11.24
C GLU A 169 -6.69 -10.87 11.06
N ASP A 170 -5.70 -10.13 11.56
CA ASP A 170 -5.64 -8.67 11.52
C ASP A 170 -4.81 -8.13 10.33
N ASN A 171 -4.68 -8.89 9.24
CA ASN A 171 -3.88 -8.52 8.08
C ASN A 171 -2.39 -8.22 8.40
N GLY A 172 -1.84 -8.89 9.38
CA GLY A 172 -0.43 -8.78 9.72
C GLY A 172 -0.04 -7.59 10.60
N VAL A 173 -1.03 -6.99 11.26
CA VAL A 173 -0.73 -6.21 12.47
C VAL A 173 -0.12 -7.20 13.46
N VAL A 174 1.15 -7.00 13.77
CA VAL A 174 1.92 -7.87 14.67
C VAL A 174 1.18 -7.93 16.00
N SER A 175 0.53 -9.06 16.27
CA SER A 175 0.12 -9.41 17.60
C SER A 175 1.39 -9.36 18.48
N THR A 176 1.28 -8.78 19.66
CA THR A 176 2.34 -8.75 20.69
C THR A 176 2.87 -10.13 21.09
N ASP A 177 2.21 -11.19 20.61
CA ASP A 177 2.66 -12.56 20.71
C ASP A 177 3.58 -12.85 19.52
N GLN A 178 4.88 -12.76 19.75
CA GLN A 178 5.97 -12.84 18.78
C GLN A 178 6.15 -14.22 18.10
N ARG A 179 5.10 -14.96 17.87
CA ARG A 179 5.14 -16.12 17.00
C ARG A 179 5.10 -15.64 15.57
N ALA A 180 6.24 -15.73 14.91
CA ALA A 180 6.40 -15.39 13.51
C ALA A 180 5.24 -15.96 12.69
N GLY A 181 4.29 -15.11 12.33
CA GLY A 181 3.24 -15.44 11.40
C GLY A 181 3.85 -15.73 10.03
N THR A 182 3.15 -16.49 9.22
CA THR A 182 3.51 -16.70 7.82
C THR A 182 2.61 -15.84 6.95
N ALA A 183 3.17 -15.23 5.92
CA ALA A 183 2.41 -14.44 4.96
C ALA A 183 3.04 -14.52 3.58
N GLY A 184 2.22 -14.41 2.53
CA GLY A 184 2.63 -14.34 1.15
C GLY A 184 1.80 -13.30 0.40
N ASP A 185 2.43 -12.53 -0.46
CA ASP A 185 1.86 -11.42 -1.19
C ASP A 185 2.01 -11.65 -2.71
N ALA A 186 0.96 -11.30 -3.46
CA ALA A 186 0.99 -11.31 -4.92
C ALA A 186 0.26 -10.08 -5.47
N MET A 187 0.77 -9.52 -6.57
CA MET A 187 0.12 -8.39 -7.23
C MET A 187 -0.84 -8.89 -8.31
N TYR A 188 -2.07 -8.43 -8.22
CA TYR A 188 -3.08 -8.62 -9.25
C TYR A 188 -3.21 -7.35 -10.09
N TYR A 189 -3.11 -7.50 -11.40
CA TYR A 189 -3.24 -6.39 -12.34
C TYR A 189 -4.61 -6.41 -12.98
N ALA A 190 -5.45 -5.46 -12.60
CA ALA A 190 -6.79 -5.31 -13.14
C ALA A 190 -6.83 -4.20 -14.19
N SER A 191 -7.12 -4.53 -15.44
CA SER A 191 -7.43 -3.54 -16.47
C SER A 191 -8.94 -3.47 -16.70
N GLY A 192 -9.51 -2.29 -16.49
CA GLY A 192 -10.89 -2.00 -16.85
C GLY A 192 -10.97 -1.33 -18.23
N THR A 193 -11.33 -2.07 -19.26
CA THR A 193 -11.75 -1.50 -20.54
C THR A 193 -13.21 -1.83 -20.78
N LEU A 194 -13.99 -0.84 -21.18
CA LEU A 194 -15.33 -0.98 -21.77
C LEU A 194 -15.18 -1.36 -23.23
#